data_3a416b8739601a03b8adedb774867963
#
_entry.id   3a416b8739601a03b8adedb774867963
#
_cell.length_a   1.000
_cell.length_b   1.000
_cell.length_c   1.000
_cell.angle_alpha   90.00
_cell.angle_beta   90.00
_cell.angle_gamma   90.00
#
_symmetry.space_group_name_H-M   'P 1'
#
loop_
_entity.id
_entity.type
_entity.pdbx_description
1 polymer ?
#
loop_
_entity_poly.entity_id
_entity_poly.type
_entity_poly.pdbx_seq_one_letter_code
_entity_poly.pdbx_strand_id
1 'polypeptide(L)'
;MNLLLIASALLGFGSAFGHIYLGERFVLRPLLAAPGDNRVLKTATSRSLLRWVWHLPSFAWAQIAGATLWLALTPNAFGADAQTLLVYFGVGIYMTGAVFNAWAMRGPHVGNILLTLALLALWFGVNG
;
A
#
# COMPACT_ATOMS: atom_id res chain seq x y z
N MET A 1 -14.17 -18.40 8.36
CA MET A 1 -12.90 -17.71 8.04
C MET A 1 -12.82 -17.54 6.53
N ASN A 2 -12.67 -16.30 6.04
CA ASN A 2 -12.67 -16.01 4.61
C ASN A 2 -11.24 -15.95 4.08
N LEU A 3 -10.84 -16.94 3.29
CA LEU A 3 -9.47 -17.07 2.78
C LEU A 3 -9.07 -15.96 1.81
N LEU A 4 -10.03 -15.41 1.03
CA LEU A 4 -9.75 -14.30 0.12
C LEU A 4 -9.42 -13.02 0.88
N LEU A 5 -10.12 -12.73 1.98
CA LEU A 5 -9.80 -11.58 2.83
C LEU A 5 -8.44 -11.74 3.50
N ILE A 6 -8.08 -12.96 3.93
CA ILE A 6 -6.73 -13.23 4.48
C ILE A 6 -5.67 -13.01 3.39
N ALA A 7 -5.89 -13.53 2.19
CA ALA A 7 -4.98 -13.34 1.07
C ALA A 7 -4.82 -11.84 0.73
N SER A 8 -5.93 -11.08 0.67
CA SER A 8 -5.87 -9.63 0.48
C SER A 8 -5.02 -8.93 1.53
N ALA A 9 -5.22 -9.27 2.81
CA ALA A 9 -4.45 -8.69 3.90
C ALA A 9 -2.95 -8.98 3.80
N LEU A 10 -2.59 -10.24 3.52
CA LEU A 10 -1.18 -10.64 3.35
C LEU A 10 -0.52 -9.93 2.17
N LEU A 11 -1.22 -9.83 1.03
CA LEU A 11 -0.74 -9.11 -0.16
C LEU A 11 -0.59 -7.61 0.11
N GLY A 12 -1.53 -7.00 0.84
CA GLY A 12 -1.48 -5.59 1.24
C GLY A 12 -0.30 -5.30 2.18
N PHE A 13 -0.10 -6.13 3.21
CA PHE A 13 1.08 -6.02 4.09
C PHE A 13 2.38 -6.25 3.32
N GLY A 14 2.44 -7.28 2.46
CA GLY A 14 3.59 -7.55 1.62
C GLY A 14 3.96 -6.37 0.72
N SER A 15 2.95 -5.70 0.12
CA SER A 15 3.14 -4.50 -0.68
C SER A 15 3.68 -3.34 0.17
N ALA A 16 3.12 -3.11 1.35
CA ALA A 16 3.56 -2.06 2.27
C ALA A 16 5.02 -2.28 2.71
N PHE A 17 5.36 -3.47 3.17
CA PHE A 17 6.72 -3.85 3.57
C PHE A 17 7.71 -3.75 2.42
N GLY A 18 7.34 -4.29 1.25
CA GLY A 18 8.17 -4.23 0.05
C GLY A 18 8.47 -2.80 -0.36
N HIS A 19 7.46 -1.92 -0.38
CA HIS A 19 7.63 -0.51 -0.72
C HIS A 19 8.52 0.23 0.28
N ILE A 20 8.35 0.01 1.59
CA ILE A 20 9.23 0.59 2.61
C ILE A 20 10.66 0.10 2.42
N TYR A 21 10.87 -1.21 2.36
CA TYR A 21 12.20 -1.80 2.32
C TYR A 21 12.95 -1.42 1.03
N LEU A 22 12.32 -1.64 -0.12
CA LEU A 22 12.94 -1.36 -1.43
C LEU A 22 13.10 0.14 -1.64
N GLY A 23 12.11 0.94 -1.24
CA GLY A 23 12.16 2.39 -1.31
C GLY A 23 13.30 2.98 -0.48
N GLU A 24 13.46 2.53 0.78
CA GLU A 24 14.58 2.97 1.61
C GLU A 24 15.92 2.54 1.03
N ARG A 25 16.05 1.27 0.65
CA ARG A 25 17.36 0.73 0.23
C ARG A 25 17.82 1.27 -1.12
N PHE A 26 16.93 1.32 -2.10
CA PHE A 26 17.32 1.56 -3.49
C PHE A 26 16.99 2.97 -4.00
N VAL A 27 16.14 3.72 -3.30
CA VAL A 27 15.73 5.06 -3.73
C VAL A 27 16.13 6.12 -2.69
N LEU A 28 15.59 6.05 -1.47
CA LEU A 28 15.72 7.14 -0.50
C LEU A 28 17.14 7.27 0.03
N ARG A 29 17.78 6.18 0.45
CA ARG A 29 19.15 6.24 0.98
C ARG A 29 20.14 6.78 -0.05
N PRO A 30 20.21 6.28 -1.29
CA PRO A 30 21.12 6.86 -2.31
C PRO A 30 20.80 8.31 -2.62
N LEU A 31 19.51 8.65 -2.78
CA LEU A 31 19.07 10.02 -3.10
C LEU A 31 19.43 11.02 -1.99
N LEU A 32 19.19 10.64 -0.74
CA LEU A 32 19.41 11.54 0.41
C LEU A 32 20.87 11.60 0.87
N ALA A 33 21.70 10.60 0.52
CA ALA A 33 23.13 10.59 0.81
C ALA A 33 23.93 11.51 -0.13
N ALA A 34 23.47 11.70 -1.38
CA ALA A 34 24.15 12.50 -2.39
C ALA A 34 23.18 13.54 -2.98
N PRO A 35 22.79 14.58 -2.24
CA PRO A 35 21.78 15.55 -2.68
C PRO A 35 22.23 16.42 -3.86
N GLY A 36 23.53 16.43 -4.21
CA GLY A 36 24.08 17.23 -5.29
C GLY A 36 23.75 18.72 -5.12
N ASP A 37 23.45 19.40 -6.23
CA ASP A 37 23.04 20.82 -6.23
C ASP A 37 21.53 21.04 -6.02
N ASN A 38 20.78 19.99 -5.73
CA ASN A 38 19.34 20.10 -5.52
C ASN A 38 19.04 20.86 -4.22
N ARG A 39 18.55 22.10 -4.37
CA ARG A 39 18.24 22.98 -3.24
C ARG A 39 17.22 22.38 -2.26
N VAL A 40 16.25 21.62 -2.76
CA VAL A 40 15.22 20.97 -1.94
C VAL A 40 15.83 19.93 -0.99
N LEU A 41 16.84 19.20 -1.45
CA LEU A 41 17.49 18.15 -0.66
C LEU A 41 18.60 18.64 0.27
N LYS A 42 18.94 19.96 0.22
CA LYS A 42 19.99 20.53 1.09
C LYS A 42 19.60 20.61 2.56
N THR A 43 18.31 20.79 2.87
CA THR A 43 17.87 20.93 4.27
C THR A 43 17.50 19.59 4.89
N ALA A 44 17.75 19.43 6.19
CA ALA A 44 17.36 18.24 6.94
C ALA A 44 15.84 18.04 6.94
N THR A 45 15.10 19.14 7.07
CA THR A 45 13.63 19.15 7.06
C THR A 45 13.07 18.60 5.75
N SER A 46 13.57 19.07 4.60
CA SER A 46 13.10 18.61 3.29
C SER A 46 13.42 17.12 3.06
N ARG A 47 14.60 16.68 3.49
CA ARG A 47 14.94 15.24 3.42
C ARG A 47 14.03 14.39 4.28
N SER A 48 13.73 14.84 5.50
CA SER A 48 12.80 14.17 6.40
C SER A 48 11.38 14.12 5.81
N LEU A 49 10.90 15.27 5.31
CA LEU A 49 9.58 15.36 4.68
C LEU A 49 9.46 14.42 3.49
N LEU A 50 10.44 14.40 2.57
CA LEU A 50 10.45 13.50 1.42
C LEU A 50 10.37 12.03 1.84
N ARG A 51 11.13 11.65 2.88
CA ARG A 51 11.12 10.28 3.41
C ARG A 51 9.73 9.91 3.94
N TRP A 52 9.09 10.75 4.73
CA TRP A 52 7.77 10.47 5.28
C TRP A 52 6.67 10.45 4.20
N VAL A 53 6.70 11.39 3.26
CA VAL A 53 5.77 11.41 2.12
C VAL A 53 5.91 10.14 1.27
N TRP A 54 7.14 9.65 1.08
CA TRP A 54 7.37 8.38 0.38
C TRP A 54 6.70 7.20 1.07
N HIS A 55 6.67 7.18 2.40
CA HIS A 55 6.10 6.06 3.15
C HIS A 55 4.58 6.15 3.36
N LEU A 56 3.93 7.30 3.09
CA LEU A 56 2.48 7.45 3.25
C LEU A 56 1.66 6.35 2.55
N PRO A 57 1.92 5.98 1.29
CA PRO A 57 1.19 4.90 0.63
C PRO A 57 1.31 3.57 1.38
N SER A 58 2.49 3.26 1.91
CA SER A 58 2.70 2.01 2.65
C SER A 58 1.85 1.95 3.93
N PHE A 59 1.74 3.06 4.65
CA PHE A 59 0.86 3.13 5.83
C PHE A 59 -0.61 2.96 5.43
N ALA A 60 -1.07 3.58 4.34
CA ALA A 60 -2.42 3.41 3.85
C ALA A 60 -2.71 1.95 3.48
N TRP A 61 -1.80 1.29 2.75
CA TRP A 61 -1.95 -0.15 2.41
C TRP A 61 -1.95 -1.05 3.64
N ALA A 62 -1.08 -0.78 4.62
CA ALA A 62 -1.03 -1.55 5.85
C ALA A 62 -2.31 -1.39 6.70
N GLN A 63 -2.90 -0.18 6.75
CA GLN A 63 -4.15 0.07 7.45
C GLN A 63 -5.33 -0.69 6.79
N ILE A 64 -5.44 -0.65 5.46
CA ILE A 64 -6.45 -1.42 4.74
C ILE A 64 -6.24 -2.92 4.96
N ALA A 65 -5.00 -3.40 4.88
CA ALA A 65 -4.67 -4.81 5.15
C ALA A 65 -5.05 -5.22 6.58
N GLY A 66 -4.77 -4.37 7.57
CA GLY A 66 -5.15 -4.61 8.97
C GLY A 66 -6.67 -4.69 9.17
N ALA A 67 -7.43 -3.74 8.59
CA ALA A 67 -8.89 -3.75 8.65
C ALA A 67 -9.49 -4.97 7.93
N THR A 68 -8.90 -5.35 6.79
CA THR A 68 -9.32 -6.54 6.02
C THR A 68 -9.03 -7.83 6.81
N LEU A 69 -7.88 -7.92 7.46
CA LEU A 69 -7.56 -9.06 8.31
C LEU A 69 -8.51 -9.15 9.52
N TRP A 70 -8.81 -8.02 10.14
CA TRP A 70 -9.77 -7.95 11.23
C TRP A 70 -11.15 -8.45 10.78
N LEU A 71 -11.66 -7.96 9.63
CA LEU A 71 -12.91 -8.45 9.05
C LEU A 71 -12.86 -9.97 8.80
N ALA A 72 -11.76 -10.50 8.28
CA ALA A 72 -11.61 -11.94 8.00
C ALA A 72 -11.71 -12.81 9.26
N LEU A 73 -11.18 -12.29 10.39
CA LEU A 73 -11.12 -13.01 11.67
C LEU A 73 -12.39 -12.81 12.52
N THR A 74 -13.04 -11.65 12.39
CA THR A 74 -14.21 -11.24 13.19
C THR A 74 -15.31 -10.66 12.31
N PRO A 75 -15.95 -11.46 11.44
CA PRO A 75 -16.89 -10.96 10.43
C PRO A 75 -18.11 -10.24 11.04
N ASN A 76 -18.51 -10.60 12.25
CA ASN A 76 -19.65 -10.00 12.95
C ASN A 76 -19.31 -8.65 13.64
N ALA A 77 -18.03 -8.25 13.68
CA ALA A 77 -17.63 -6.97 14.27
C ALA A 77 -17.93 -5.77 13.34
N PHE A 78 -18.21 -6.02 12.06
CA PHE A 78 -18.46 -4.99 11.06
C PHE A 78 -19.91 -5.07 10.60
N GLY A 79 -20.67 -3.98 10.73
CA GLY A 79 -21.97 -3.83 10.06
C GLY A 79 -21.80 -3.74 8.53
N ALA A 80 -22.88 -3.93 7.79
CA ALA A 80 -22.87 -3.94 6.32
C ALA A 80 -22.29 -2.66 5.71
N ASP A 81 -22.64 -1.51 6.27
CA ASP A 81 -22.13 -0.21 5.81
C ASP A 81 -20.62 -0.09 6.01
N ALA A 82 -20.09 -0.54 7.15
CA ALA A 82 -18.65 -0.51 7.43
C ALA A 82 -17.87 -1.45 6.49
N GLN A 83 -18.43 -2.62 6.18
CA GLN A 83 -17.85 -3.53 5.18
C GLN A 83 -17.83 -2.89 3.80
N THR A 84 -18.94 -2.27 3.39
CA THR A 84 -19.06 -1.57 2.12
C THR A 84 -18.01 -0.45 2.01
N LEU A 85 -17.89 0.39 3.04
CA LEU A 85 -16.87 1.45 3.06
C LEU A 85 -15.45 0.87 2.99
N LEU A 86 -15.14 -0.18 3.75
CA LEU A 86 -13.83 -0.84 3.70
C LEU A 86 -13.51 -1.32 2.29
N VAL A 87 -14.48 -1.93 1.58
CA VAL A 87 -14.28 -2.40 0.21
C VAL A 87 -14.01 -1.23 -0.73
N TYR A 88 -14.87 -0.20 -0.75
CA TYR A 88 -14.70 0.94 -1.64
C TYR A 88 -13.37 1.67 -1.42
N PHE A 89 -13.05 2.00 -0.17
CA PHE A 89 -11.79 2.67 0.14
C PHE A 89 -10.58 1.76 -0.08
N GLY A 90 -10.67 0.49 0.32
CA GLY A 90 -9.58 -0.46 0.16
C GLY A 90 -9.25 -0.73 -1.30
N VAL A 91 -10.27 -1.00 -2.11
CA VAL A 91 -10.11 -1.18 -3.57
C VAL A 91 -9.57 0.10 -4.20
N GLY A 92 -10.11 1.27 -3.85
CA GLY A 92 -9.64 2.56 -4.37
C GLY A 92 -8.17 2.83 -4.05
N ILE A 93 -7.75 2.59 -2.80
CA ILE A 93 -6.36 2.79 -2.35
C ILE A 93 -5.40 1.81 -3.03
N TYR A 94 -5.75 0.52 -3.11
CA TYR A 94 -4.92 -0.47 -3.78
C TYR A 94 -4.85 -0.23 -5.29
N MET A 95 -5.97 0.13 -5.94
CA MET A 95 -6.03 0.46 -7.37
C MET A 95 -5.14 1.68 -7.68
N THR A 96 -5.26 2.75 -6.88
CA THR A 96 -4.43 3.94 -7.03
C THR A 96 -2.95 3.57 -6.93
N GLY A 97 -2.57 2.79 -5.93
CA GLY A 97 -1.19 2.31 -5.78
C GLY A 97 -0.73 1.46 -6.96
N ALA A 98 -1.56 0.53 -7.43
CA ALA A 98 -1.24 -0.32 -8.58
C ALA A 98 -1.03 0.50 -9.87
N VAL A 99 -1.93 1.44 -10.15
CA VAL A 99 -1.87 2.30 -11.36
C VAL A 99 -0.63 3.20 -11.31
N PHE A 100 -0.38 3.90 -10.19
CA PHE A 100 0.79 4.77 -10.09
C PHE A 100 2.11 3.99 -10.14
N ASN A 101 2.17 2.80 -9.53
CA ASN A 101 3.35 1.93 -9.68
C ASN A 101 3.56 1.51 -11.13
N ALA A 102 2.51 1.08 -11.83
CA ALA A 102 2.60 0.69 -13.23
C ALA A 102 3.06 1.85 -14.12
N TRP A 103 2.52 3.04 -13.87
CA TRP A 103 2.89 4.25 -14.61
C TRP A 103 4.34 4.68 -14.33
N ALA A 104 4.74 4.73 -13.07
CA ALA A 104 6.09 5.15 -12.67
C ALA A 104 7.17 4.18 -13.16
N MET A 105 6.89 2.88 -13.11
CA MET A 105 7.83 1.82 -13.53
C MET A 105 7.72 1.51 -15.03
N ARG A 106 6.82 2.17 -15.77
CA ARG A 106 6.57 1.99 -17.21
C ARG A 106 6.29 0.54 -17.62
N GLY A 107 5.60 -0.21 -16.77
CA GLY A 107 5.20 -1.58 -17.06
C GLY A 107 4.93 -2.45 -15.82
N PRO A 108 4.77 -3.77 -16.02
CA PRO A 108 4.53 -4.70 -14.93
C PRO A 108 5.69 -4.69 -13.93
N HIS A 109 5.35 -4.55 -12.66
CA HIS A 109 6.28 -4.57 -11.54
C HIS A 109 5.64 -5.32 -10.38
N VAL A 110 6.45 -5.99 -9.56
CA VAL A 110 5.94 -6.78 -8.45
C VAL A 110 4.95 -6.01 -7.56
N GLY A 111 5.21 -4.72 -7.32
CA GLY A 111 4.35 -3.86 -6.49
C GLY A 111 2.95 -3.67 -7.07
N ASN A 112 2.81 -3.41 -8.39
CA ASN A 112 1.48 -3.27 -8.99
C ASN A 112 0.74 -4.59 -9.10
N ILE A 113 1.45 -5.70 -9.31
CA ILE A 113 0.84 -7.04 -9.35
C ILE A 113 0.27 -7.39 -7.97
N LEU A 114 1.06 -7.22 -6.90
CA LEU A 114 0.61 -7.51 -5.53
C LEU A 114 -0.60 -6.68 -5.13
N LEU A 115 -0.60 -5.37 -5.43
CA LEU A 115 -1.73 -4.49 -5.12
C LEU A 115 -2.97 -4.84 -5.95
N THR A 116 -2.81 -5.22 -7.22
CA THR A 116 -3.92 -5.68 -8.05
C THR A 116 -4.52 -6.98 -7.49
N LEU A 117 -3.70 -7.93 -7.08
CA LEU A 117 -4.19 -9.16 -6.46
C LEU A 117 -4.84 -8.89 -5.11
N ALA A 118 -4.31 -7.95 -4.31
CA ALA A 118 -4.90 -7.56 -3.03
C ALA A 118 -6.31 -6.98 -3.21
N LEU A 119 -6.49 -6.06 -4.18
CA LEU A 119 -7.80 -5.47 -4.45
C LEU A 119 -8.82 -6.50 -4.96
N LEU A 120 -8.41 -7.41 -5.86
CA LEU A 120 -9.30 -8.46 -6.36
C LEU A 120 -9.71 -9.41 -5.23
N ALA A 121 -8.76 -9.82 -4.40
CA ALA A 121 -9.05 -10.67 -3.25
C ALA A 121 -9.95 -9.98 -2.21
N LEU A 122 -9.81 -8.66 -2.01
CA LEU A 122 -10.72 -7.87 -1.16
C LEU A 122 -12.13 -7.82 -1.75
N TRP A 123 -12.23 -7.47 -3.03
CA TRP A 123 -13.51 -7.35 -3.71
C TRP A 123 -14.31 -8.66 -3.70
N PHE A 124 -13.70 -9.74 -4.15
CA PHE A 124 -14.37 -11.06 -4.19
C PHE A 124 -14.53 -11.69 -2.81
N GLY A 125 -13.69 -11.33 -1.85
CA GLY A 125 -13.80 -11.80 -0.48
C GLY A 125 -15.01 -11.26 0.27
N VAL A 126 -15.54 -10.10 -0.11
CA VAL A 126 -16.74 -9.51 0.52
C VAL A 126 -18.00 -9.77 -0.32
N ASN A 127 -17.89 -9.78 -1.65
CA ASN A 127 -19.04 -9.85 -2.55
C ASN A 127 -19.29 -11.26 -3.13
N GLY A 128 -18.42 -12.24 -2.93
CA GLY A 128 -18.54 -13.64 -3.33
C GLY A 128 -18.86 -14.51 -2.14
#